data_dc5bc41ad68ca3f69134379fad6f2e0c
#
_entry.id   dc5bc41ad68ca3f69134379fad6f2e0c
#
_cell.length_a   1.000
_cell.length_b   1.000
_cell.length_c   1.000
_cell.angle_alpha   90.00
_cell.angle_beta   90.00
_cell.angle_gamma   90.00
#
_symmetry.space_group_name_H-M   'P 1'
#
loop_
_entity.id
_entity.type
_entity.pdbx_description
1 polymer ?
#
loop_
_entity_poly.entity_id
_entity_poly.type
_entity_poly.pdbx_seq_one_letter_code
_entity_poly.pdbx_strand_id
1 'polypeptide(L)'
;MFMDQTLEEFIKNVNSKELPGGGSISALTALLGVGIGNMSFYLTEDKKSFKALDEKTQQEIRSHVDRLTEIIEELKGKMVEDTKSFDSVLQAYKLPKETDEEKAYRKKMIADGYIIATESPMSSARIMMEALELVKQIAKYIDKYAITDLLASAYLLQSSMKSVMLNAKINMKQLGDSKKVADEITALEDKSEVLLREIEEVSYKKIGEV
;
A
#
# COMPACT_ATOMS: atom_id res chain seq x y z
N MET A 1 -3.26 -19.82 -5.18
CA MET A 1 -3.24 -18.41 -4.69
C MET A 1 -1.88 -17.82 -5.04
N PHE A 2 -1.69 -16.48 -5.21
CA PHE A 2 -0.37 -15.94 -5.58
C PHE A 2 0.72 -16.26 -4.53
N MET A 3 0.35 -16.31 -3.26
CA MET A 3 1.26 -16.62 -2.15
C MET A 3 1.75 -18.08 -2.11
N ASP A 4 1.13 -18.98 -2.88
CA ASP A 4 1.51 -20.40 -2.95
C ASP A 4 2.44 -20.71 -4.13
N GLN A 5 2.70 -19.71 -4.99
CA GLN A 5 3.60 -19.82 -6.14
C GLN A 5 5.05 -19.65 -5.70
N THR A 6 5.95 -20.27 -6.41
CA THR A 6 7.37 -19.92 -6.30
C THR A 6 7.59 -18.49 -6.82
N LEU A 7 8.63 -17.82 -6.36
CA LEU A 7 8.98 -16.49 -6.87
C LEU A 7 9.19 -16.48 -8.38
N GLU A 8 9.78 -17.56 -8.94
CA GLU A 8 10.02 -17.71 -10.37
C GLU A 8 8.71 -17.78 -11.15
N GLU A 9 7.74 -18.59 -10.70
CA GLU A 9 6.41 -18.69 -11.30
C GLU A 9 5.68 -17.35 -11.23
N PHE A 10 5.75 -16.66 -10.10
CA PHE A 10 5.14 -15.35 -9.93
C PHE A 10 5.71 -14.33 -10.91
N ILE A 11 7.05 -14.25 -11.04
CA ILE A 11 7.73 -13.34 -11.98
C ILE A 11 7.33 -13.68 -13.44
N LYS A 12 7.24 -14.96 -13.78
CA LYS A 12 6.79 -15.39 -15.11
C LYS A 12 5.36 -14.95 -15.41
N ASN A 13 4.45 -15.05 -14.43
CA ASN A 13 3.07 -14.60 -14.58
C ASN A 13 2.98 -13.09 -14.76
N VAL A 14 3.71 -12.32 -13.96
CA VAL A 14 3.79 -10.84 -14.10
C VAL A 14 4.30 -10.43 -15.48
N ASN A 15 5.23 -11.20 -16.07
CA ASN A 15 5.76 -10.97 -17.42
C ASN A 15 4.88 -11.60 -18.53
N SER A 16 3.56 -11.50 -18.38
CA SER A 16 2.59 -12.07 -19.34
C SER A 16 1.36 -11.17 -19.46
N LYS A 17 0.32 -11.66 -20.13
CA LYS A 17 -1.01 -11.01 -20.20
C LYS A 17 -1.94 -11.48 -19.06
N GLU A 18 -1.47 -12.38 -18.24
CA GLU A 18 -2.22 -12.99 -17.15
C GLU A 18 -2.13 -12.13 -15.88
N LEU A 19 -2.93 -12.50 -14.86
CA LEU A 19 -2.81 -11.92 -13.52
C LEU A 19 -1.55 -12.48 -12.82
N PRO A 20 -0.94 -11.72 -11.90
CA PRO A 20 -1.42 -10.50 -11.24
C PRO A 20 -1.15 -9.20 -12.03
N GLY A 21 -2.02 -8.21 -11.83
CA GLY A 21 -1.86 -6.86 -12.38
C GLY A 21 -1.13 -5.89 -11.45
N GLY A 22 -1.09 -4.62 -11.86
CA GLY A 22 -0.36 -3.56 -11.16
C GLY A 22 -0.80 -3.33 -9.71
N GLY A 23 -2.08 -3.49 -9.37
CA GLY A 23 -2.57 -3.33 -8.01
C GLY A 23 -2.07 -4.43 -7.07
N SER A 24 -2.11 -5.70 -7.51
CA SER A 24 -1.55 -6.82 -6.75
C SER A 24 -0.04 -6.69 -6.56
N ILE A 25 0.69 -6.20 -7.58
CA ILE A 25 2.13 -5.94 -7.50
C ILE A 25 2.42 -4.81 -6.50
N SER A 26 1.61 -3.74 -6.52
CA SER A 26 1.74 -2.65 -5.55
C SER A 26 1.54 -3.14 -4.12
N ALA A 27 0.54 -4.00 -3.88
CA ALA A 27 0.30 -4.59 -2.56
C ALA A 27 1.46 -5.49 -2.10
N LEU A 28 2.01 -6.32 -3.00
CA LEU A 28 3.20 -7.14 -2.71
C LEU A 28 4.42 -6.27 -2.41
N THR A 29 4.67 -5.23 -3.19
CA THR A 29 5.81 -4.34 -2.98
C THR A 29 5.69 -3.60 -1.65
N ALA A 30 4.50 -3.14 -1.29
CA ALA A 30 4.24 -2.51 0.00
C ALA A 30 4.46 -3.48 1.17
N LEU A 31 3.97 -4.70 1.09
CA LEU A 31 4.17 -5.74 2.10
C LEU A 31 5.67 -6.06 2.30
N LEU A 32 6.45 -6.13 1.21
CA LEU A 32 7.92 -6.27 1.31
C LEU A 32 8.56 -5.03 1.93
N GLY A 33 8.04 -3.83 1.59
CA GLY A 33 8.44 -2.58 2.22
C GLY A 33 8.22 -2.59 3.74
N VAL A 34 7.05 -3.01 4.20
CA VAL A 34 6.78 -3.17 5.65
C VAL A 34 7.73 -4.20 6.27
N GLY A 35 7.96 -5.33 5.60
CA GLY A 35 8.84 -6.39 6.08
C GLY A 35 10.28 -5.90 6.33
N ILE A 36 10.86 -5.14 5.38
CA ILE A 36 12.22 -4.59 5.56
C ILE A 36 12.25 -3.48 6.62
N GLY A 37 11.15 -2.71 6.77
CA GLY A 37 10.98 -1.76 7.86
C GLY A 37 11.00 -2.43 9.23
N ASN A 38 10.26 -3.52 9.42
CA ASN A 38 10.29 -4.32 10.64
C ASN A 38 11.69 -4.92 10.89
N MET A 39 12.37 -5.41 9.84
CA MET A 39 13.72 -5.93 9.95
C MET A 39 14.69 -4.86 10.51
N SER A 40 14.57 -3.61 10.06
CA SER A 40 15.41 -2.52 10.58
C SER A 40 15.24 -2.31 12.09
N PHE A 41 14.03 -2.49 12.60
CA PHE A 41 13.75 -2.45 14.03
C PHE A 41 14.36 -3.66 14.75
N TYR A 42 14.16 -4.88 14.27
CA TYR A 42 14.73 -6.08 14.89
C TYR A 42 16.26 -6.05 14.95
N LEU A 43 16.91 -5.41 13.97
CA LEU A 43 18.35 -5.16 14.00
C LEU A 43 18.77 -4.08 15.04
N THR A 44 17.79 -3.28 15.50
CA THR A 44 17.99 -2.17 16.43
C THR A 44 17.67 -2.53 17.88
N GLU A 45 16.64 -3.35 18.15
CA GLU A 45 16.07 -3.53 19.49
C GLU A 45 17.04 -4.11 20.52
N ASP A 46 18.06 -4.83 20.07
CA ASP A 46 19.12 -5.36 20.95
C ASP A 46 20.30 -4.42 21.17
N LYS A 47 20.34 -3.28 20.47
CA LYS A 47 21.41 -2.31 20.60
C LYS A 47 21.33 -1.55 21.94
N LYS A 48 22.49 -1.15 22.44
CA LYS A 48 22.59 -0.35 23.67
C LYS A 48 21.82 0.95 23.57
N SER A 49 21.78 1.58 22.40
CA SER A 49 21.04 2.81 22.14
C SER A 49 19.55 2.66 22.35
N PHE A 50 18.94 1.56 21.89
CA PHE A 50 17.53 1.28 22.11
C PHE A 50 17.24 0.90 23.56
N LYS A 51 18.06 0.04 24.16
CA LYS A 51 17.93 -0.39 25.57
C LYS A 51 18.13 0.74 26.59
N ALA A 52 18.73 1.85 26.19
CA ALA A 52 18.90 3.05 27.02
C ALA A 52 17.67 3.99 26.99
N LEU A 53 16.71 3.77 26.11
CA LEU A 53 15.44 4.50 26.10
C LEU A 53 14.60 4.11 27.32
N ASP A 54 13.73 5.03 27.78
CA ASP A 54 12.76 4.72 28.82
C ASP A 54 11.77 3.63 28.36
N GLU A 55 11.24 2.89 29.30
CA GLU A 55 10.37 1.73 29.04
C GLU A 55 9.11 2.12 28.24
N LYS A 56 8.53 3.30 28.53
CA LYS A 56 7.35 3.79 27.80
C LYS A 56 7.66 3.99 26.32
N THR A 57 8.79 4.64 26.02
CA THR A 57 9.24 4.86 24.63
C THR A 57 9.54 3.53 23.92
N GLN A 58 10.20 2.57 24.59
CA GLN A 58 10.42 1.25 24.01
C GLN A 58 9.11 0.54 23.69
N GLN A 59 8.13 0.60 24.59
CA GLN A 59 6.83 -0.04 24.40
C GLN A 59 6.02 0.62 23.25
N GLU A 60 6.06 1.96 23.15
CA GLU A 60 5.43 2.69 22.04
C GLU A 60 6.01 2.27 20.67
N ILE A 61 7.34 2.19 20.56
CA ILE A 61 8.00 1.75 19.33
C ILE A 61 7.62 0.31 18.98
N ARG A 62 7.61 -0.61 19.96
CA ARG A 62 7.18 -2.00 19.73
C ARG A 62 5.73 -2.06 19.26
N SER A 63 4.84 -1.27 19.83
CA SER A 63 3.44 -1.19 19.41
C SER A 63 3.31 -0.75 17.94
N HIS A 64 4.14 0.18 17.47
CA HIS A 64 4.17 0.56 16.05
C HIS A 64 4.63 -0.58 15.14
N VAL A 65 5.63 -1.36 15.57
CA VAL A 65 6.14 -2.52 14.82
C VAL A 65 5.11 -3.67 14.82
N ASP A 66 4.41 -3.88 15.92
CA ASP A 66 3.31 -4.86 16.00
C ASP A 66 2.21 -4.48 15.00
N ARG A 67 1.82 -3.19 14.94
CA ARG A 67 0.84 -2.72 13.96
C ARG A 67 1.35 -2.87 12.51
N LEU A 68 2.61 -2.59 12.24
CA LEU A 68 3.22 -2.87 10.93
C LEU A 68 3.14 -4.35 10.57
N THR A 69 3.30 -5.24 11.53
CA THR A 69 3.16 -6.70 11.31
C THR A 69 1.72 -7.09 10.95
N GLU A 70 0.72 -6.49 11.58
CA GLU A 70 -0.69 -6.67 11.20
C GLU A 70 -0.96 -6.18 9.77
N ILE A 71 -0.39 -5.03 9.38
CA ILE A 71 -0.51 -4.46 8.04
C ILE A 71 0.01 -5.44 6.97
N ILE A 72 1.01 -6.26 7.26
CA ILE A 72 1.48 -7.30 6.33
C ILE A 72 0.31 -8.24 5.95
N GLU A 73 -0.47 -8.69 6.94
CA GLU A 73 -1.61 -9.59 6.68
C GLU A 73 -2.74 -8.88 5.92
N GLU A 74 -3.00 -7.62 6.24
CA GLU A 74 -3.97 -6.81 5.50
C GLU A 74 -3.56 -6.65 4.02
N LEU A 75 -2.29 -6.35 3.74
CA LEU A 75 -1.77 -6.20 2.37
C LEU A 75 -1.78 -7.52 1.58
N LYS A 76 -1.58 -8.68 2.24
CA LYS A 76 -1.80 -9.99 1.61
C LYS A 76 -3.24 -10.15 1.15
N GLY A 77 -4.21 -9.73 1.96
CA GLY A 77 -5.62 -9.69 1.60
C GLY A 77 -5.88 -8.80 0.40
N LYS A 78 -5.31 -7.59 0.38
CA LYS A 78 -5.44 -6.62 -0.72
C LYS A 78 -4.85 -7.11 -2.03
N MET A 79 -3.75 -7.86 -2.01
CA MET A 79 -3.18 -8.49 -3.19
C MET A 79 -4.16 -9.45 -3.89
N VAL A 80 -4.98 -10.17 -3.10
CA VAL A 80 -6.02 -11.08 -3.64
C VAL A 80 -7.28 -10.31 -4.05
N GLU A 81 -7.68 -9.31 -3.25
CA GLU A 81 -8.87 -8.50 -3.50
C GLU A 81 -8.77 -7.72 -4.83
N ASP A 82 -7.59 -7.19 -5.15
CA ASP A 82 -7.33 -6.44 -6.39
C ASP A 82 -7.74 -7.24 -7.63
N THR A 83 -7.43 -8.54 -7.67
CA THR A 83 -7.78 -9.40 -8.82
C THR A 83 -9.28 -9.55 -9.03
N LYS A 84 -10.09 -9.36 -7.99
CA LYS A 84 -11.54 -9.51 -8.01
C LYS A 84 -12.29 -8.18 -8.09
N SER A 85 -11.61 -7.08 -7.80
CA SER A 85 -12.26 -5.76 -7.68
C SER A 85 -12.93 -5.29 -8.98
N PHE A 86 -12.45 -5.73 -10.13
CA PHE A 86 -12.98 -5.39 -11.43
C PHE A 86 -14.02 -6.39 -11.97
N ASP A 87 -14.21 -7.54 -11.32
CA ASP A 87 -15.13 -8.58 -11.79
C ASP A 87 -16.59 -8.08 -11.87
N SER A 88 -17.03 -7.27 -10.92
CA SER A 88 -18.37 -6.68 -10.91
C SER A 88 -18.62 -5.81 -12.14
N VAL A 89 -17.63 -5.04 -12.58
CA VAL A 89 -17.69 -4.23 -13.81
C VAL A 89 -17.82 -5.14 -15.03
N LEU A 90 -16.99 -6.18 -15.12
CA LEU A 90 -17.02 -7.12 -16.25
C LEU A 90 -18.36 -7.85 -16.34
N GLN A 91 -18.95 -8.27 -15.22
CA GLN A 91 -20.27 -8.91 -15.20
C GLN A 91 -21.37 -7.92 -15.61
N ALA A 92 -21.32 -6.66 -15.13
CA ALA A 92 -22.27 -5.64 -15.48
C ALA A 92 -22.28 -5.34 -17.00
N TYR A 93 -21.12 -5.38 -17.66
CA TYR A 93 -21.04 -5.21 -19.13
C TYR A 93 -21.69 -6.35 -19.91
N LYS A 94 -21.87 -7.54 -19.33
CA LYS A 94 -22.52 -8.69 -19.97
C LYS A 94 -24.04 -8.68 -19.83
N LEU A 95 -24.61 -7.79 -19.00
CA LEU A 95 -26.06 -7.71 -18.80
C LEU A 95 -26.79 -7.33 -20.09
N PRO A 96 -28.07 -7.79 -20.27
CA PRO A 96 -28.93 -7.44 -21.39
C PRO A 96 -29.08 -5.93 -21.58
N LYS A 97 -29.37 -5.49 -22.79
CA LYS A 97 -29.46 -4.07 -23.18
C LYS A 97 -30.50 -3.82 -24.29
N GLU A 98 -31.48 -4.71 -24.44
CA GLU A 98 -32.47 -4.62 -25.52
C GLU A 98 -33.60 -3.68 -25.16
N THR A 99 -34.17 -3.76 -23.93
CA THR A 99 -35.23 -2.89 -23.45
C THR A 99 -34.66 -1.66 -22.71
N ASP A 100 -35.50 -0.65 -22.50
CA ASP A 100 -35.07 0.57 -21.76
C ASP A 100 -34.85 0.28 -20.27
N GLU A 101 -35.62 -0.66 -19.68
CA GLU A 101 -35.43 -1.14 -18.33
C GLU A 101 -34.07 -1.89 -18.19
N GLU A 102 -33.76 -2.75 -19.15
CA GLU A 102 -32.47 -3.46 -19.17
C GLU A 102 -31.26 -2.50 -19.29
N LYS A 103 -31.39 -1.50 -20.19
CA LYS A 103 -30.37 -0.44 -20.33
C LYS A 103 -30.15 0.32 -19.03
N ALA A 104 -31.27 0.74 -18.38
CA ALA A 104 -31.21 1.47 -17.12
C ALA A 104 -30.55 0.62 -16.00
N TYR A 105 -30.97 -0.64 -15.86
CA TYR A 105 -30.40 -1.57 -14.90
C TYR A 105 -28.90 -1.81 -15.15
N ARG A 106 -28.53 -2.11 -16.40
CA ARG A 106 -27.13 -2.31 -16.78
C ARG A 106 -26.27 -1.08 -16.49
N LYS A 107 -26.75 0.12 -16.81
CA LYS A 107 -26.05 1.37 -16.52
C LYS A 107 -25.80 1.55 -15.02
N LYS A 108 -26.80 1.24 -14.19
CA LYS A 108 -26.66 1.27 -12.73
C LYS A 108 -25.61 0.27 -12.26
N MET A 109 -25.68 -0.97 -12.69
CA MET A 109 -24.73 -2.04 -12.29
C MET A 109 -23.30 -1.73 -12.70
N ILE A 110 -23.10 -1.09 -13.86
CA ILE A 110 -21.78 -0.63 -14.29
C ILE A 110 -21.26 0.48 -13.34
N ALA A 111 -22.09 1.45 -13.00
CA ALA A 111 -21.72 2.51 -12.07
C ALA A 111 -21.36 1.95 -10.67
N ASP A 112 -22.20 1.07 -10.13
CA ASP A 112 -21.96 0.41 -8.85
C ASP A 112 -20.65 -0.42 -8.88
N GLY A 113 -20.37 -1.11 -9.98
CA GLY A 113 -19.13 -1.83 -10.20
C GLY A 113 -17.89 -0.92 -10.17
N TYR A 114 -17.96 0.25 -10.81
CA TYR A 114 -16.85 1.21 -10.78
C TYR A 114 -16.64 1.86 -9.41
N ILE A 115 -17.67 2.00 -8.58
CA ILE A 115 -17.52 2.42 -7.18
C ILE A 115 -16.63 1.41 -6.43
N ILE A 116 -16.95 0.12 -6.55
CA ILE A 116 -16.16 -0.96 -5.91
C ILE A 116 -14.73 -0.99 -6.46
N ALA A 117 -14.58 -0.94 -7.80
CA ALA A 117 -13.28 -0.98 -8.46
C ALA A 117 -12.42 0.26 -8.16
N THR A 118 -13.01 1.37 -7.72
CA THR A 118 -12.29 2.57 -7.27
C THR A 118 -11.93 2.47 -5.79
N GLU A 119 -12.83 1.96 -4.94
CA GLU A 119 -12.62 1.88 -3.50
C GLU A 119 -11.55 0.84 -3.12
N SER A 120 -11.44 -0.28 -3.82
CA SER A 120 -10.43 -1.32 -3.55
C SER A 120 -9.00 -0.76 -3.57
N PRO A 121 -8.49 -0.10 -4.63
CA PRO A 121 -7.18 0.52 -4.62
C PRO A 121 -7.05 1.68 -3.63
N MET A 122 -8.11 2.44 -3.35
CA MET A 122 -8.07 3.51 -2.35
C MET A 122 -7.91 2.96 -0.94
N SER A 123 -8.60 1.86 -0.60
CA SER A 123 -8.42 1.20 0.69
C SER A 123 -6.99 0.68 0.88
N SER A 124 -6.38 0.13 -0.17
CA SER A 124 -4.97 -0.27 -0.16
C SER A 124 -4.03 0.92 0.06
N ALA A 125 -4.29 2.05 -0.61
CA ALA A 125 -3.49 3.27 -0.45
C ALA A 125 -3.54 3.81 0.99
N ARG A 126 -4.69 3.76 1.67
CA ARG A 126 -4.84 4.17 3.08
C ARG A 126 -4.01 3.30 4.02
N ILE A 127 -4.00 1.98 3.81
CA ILE A 127 -3.17 1.04 4.58
C ILE A 127 -1.68 1.33 4.38
N MET A 128 -1.25 1.60 3.14
CA MET A 128 0.13 1.95 2.81
C MET A 128 0.54 3.29 3.43
N MET A 129 -0.38 4.26 3.49
CA MET A 129 -0.17 5.55 4.17
C MET A 129 0.03 5.35 5.68
N GLU A 130 -0.83 4.55 6.33
CA GLU A 130 -0.67 4.21 7.74
C GLU A 130 0.69 3.57 8.01
N ALA A 131 1.11 2.62 7.15
CA ALA A 131 2.43 2.01 7.27
C ALA A 131 3.57 3.04 7.17
N LEU A 132 3.48 3.99 6.23
CA LEU A 132 4.48 5.04 6.07
C LEU A 132 4.54 5.97 7.28
N GLU A 133 3.40 6.28 7.90
CA GLU A 133 3.32 7.04 9.16
C GLU A 133 4.02 6.31 10.31
N LEU A 134 3.80 5.00 10.43
CA LEU A 134 4.43 4.19 11.47
C LEU A 134 5.95 4.07 11.25
N VAL A 135 6.39 3.89 9.99
CA VAL A 135 7.82 3.92 9.63
C VAL A 135 8.47 5.24 10.03
N LYS A 136 7.79 6.36 9.79
CA LYS A 136 8.27 7.68 10.24
C LYS A 136 8.38 7.79 11.76
N GLN A 137 7.41 7.25 12.52
CA GLN A 137 7.45 7.30 13.99
C GLN A 137 8.65 6.57 14.58
N ILE A 138 9.06 5.46 13.97
CA ILE A 138 10.21 4.68 14.46
C ILE A 138 11.57 5.17 13.93
N ALA A 139 11.62 5.96 12.85
CA ALA A 139 12.84 6.32 12.12
C ALA A 139 13.97 6.89 12.99
N LYS A 140 13.64 7.79 13.92
CA LYS A 140 14.64 8.43 14.79
C LYS A 140 15.31 7.45 15.78
N TYR A 141 14.70 6.29 16.01
CA TYR A 141 15.19 5.31 16.97
C TYR A 141 16.00 4.19 16.32
N ILE A 142 15.86 4.00 15.01
CA ILE A 142 16.57 2.95 14.27
C ILE A 142 18.09 3.18 14.32
N ASP A 143 18.84 2.10 14.50
CA ASP A 143 20.31 2.12 14.52
C ASP A 143 20.86 2.58 13.16
N LYS A 144 21.98 3.31 13.19
CA LYS A 144 22.59 3.87 11.97
C LYS A 144 23.00 2.83 10.93
N TYR A 145 23.26 1.60 11.33
CA TYR A 145 23.58 0.50 10.40
C TYR A 145 22.34 -0.18 9.79
N ALA A 146 21.17 0.05 10.36
CA ALA A 146 19.88 -0.47 9.87
C ALA A 146 19.00 0.62 9.23
N ILE A 147 19.43 1.88 9.26
CA ILE A 147 18.62 3.01 8.77
C ILE A 147 18.39 2.97 7.27
N THR A 148 19.30 2.38 6.50
CA THR A 148 19.16 2.22 5.03
C THR A 148 18.00 1.30 4.68
N ASP A 149 17.77 0.26 5.50
CA ASP A 149 16.65 -0.67 5.33
C ASP A 149 15.32 0.04 5.64
N LEU A 150 15.29 0.89 6.68
CA LEU A 150 14.12 1.71 6.96
C LEU A 150 13.82 2.70 5.83
N LEU A 151 14.84 3.36 5.29
CA LEU A 151 14.66 4.29 4.18
C LEU A 151 14.17 3.57 2.91
N ALA A 152 14.70 2.36 2.63
CA ALA A 152 14.21 1.51 1.55
C ALA A 152 12.73 1.13 1.76
N SER A 153 12.32 0.81 3.00
CA SER A 153 10.91 0.60 3.35
C SER A 153 10.04 1.78 2.97
N ALA A 154 10.45 3.00 3.33
CA ALA A 154 9.69 4.22 3.03
C ALA A 154 9.54 4.45 1.51
N TYR A 155 10.60 4.25 0.72
CA TYR A 155 10.54 4.34 -0.73
C TYR A 155 9.59 3.31 -1.35
N LEU A 156 9.66 2.06 -0.91
CA LEU A 156 8.79 0.99 -1.40
C LEU A 156 7.32 1.28 -1.07
N LEU A 157 7.02 1.73 0.15
CA LEU A 157 5.67 2.09 0.58
C LEU A 157 5.09 3.25 -0.23
N GLN A 158 5.83 4.36 -0.36
CA GLN A 158 5.37 5.51 -1.12
C GLN A 158 5.16 5.18 -2.61
N SER A 159 6.11 4.49 -3.22
CA SER A 159 6.02 4.08 -4.62
C SER A 159 4.82 3.17 -4.86
N SER A 160 4.59 2.20 -3.97
CA SER A 160 3.45 1.29 -4.02
C SER A 160 2.12 2.02 -3.89
N MET A 161 2.03 2.96 -2.95
CA MET A 161 0.84 3.78 -2.75
C MET A 161 0.52 4.63 -3.99
N LYS A 162 1.51 5.33 -4.54
CA LYS A 162 1.32 6.10 -5.78
C LYS A 162 0.89 5.20 -6.94
N SER A 163 1.48 4.00 -7.05
CA SER A 163 1.17 3.04 -8.11
C SER A 163 -0.26 2.50 -7.99
N VAL A 164 -0.71 2.09 -6.81
CA VAL A 164 -2.07 1.55 -6.63
C VAL A 164 -3.14 2.62 -6.89
N MET A 165 -2.88 3.89 -6.53
CA MET A 165 -3.80 5.00 -6.81
C MET A 165 -3.98 5.29 -8.31
N LEU A 166 -3.07 4.85 -9.21
CA LEU A 166 -3.30 4.95 -10.65
C LEU A 166 -4.53 4.15 -11.10
N ASN A 167 -4.79 3.00 -10.47
CA ASN A 167 -5.99 2.21 -10.72
C ASN A 167 -7.25 2.97 -10.28
N ALA A 168 -7.23 3.61 -9.11
CA ALA A 168 -8.32 4.47 -8.68
C ALA A 168 -8.52 5.66 -9.64
N LYS A 169 -7.44 6.34 -10.08
CA LYS A 169 -7.49 7.45 -11.03
C LYS A 169 -8.13 7.07 -12.37
N ILE A 170 -7.93 5.86 -12.86
CA ILE A 170 -8.54 5.41 -14.11
C ILE A 170 -10.00 5.04 -13.92
N ASN A 171 -10.33 4.33 -12.83
CA ASN A 171 -11.69 3.87 -12.54
C ASN A 171 -12.64 5.03 -12.20
N MET A 172 -12.17 6.01 -11.41
CA MET A 172 -13.01 7.15 -11.00
C MET A 172 -13.51 8.00 -12.18
N LYS A 173 -12.85 7.93 -13.36
CA LYS A 173 -13.33 8.62 -14.57
C LYS A 173 -14.68 8.13 -15.06
N GLN A 174 -15.12 6.96 -14.62
CA GLN A 174 -16.41 6.37 -14.93
C GLN A 174 -17.49 6.71 -13.88
N LEU A 175 -17.10 7.38 -12.79
CA LEU A 175 -18.02 7.85 -11.75
C LEU A 175 -18.67 9.17 -12.17
N GLY A 176 -19.94 9.37 -11.82
CA GLY A 176 -20.64 10.62 -12.10
C GLY A 176 -20.11 11.80 -11.28
N ASP A 177 -19.70 11.54 -10.03
CA ASP A 177 -18.99 12.48 -9.16
C ASP A 177 -17.76 11.79 -8.58
N SER A 178 -16.59 12.25 -8.99
CA SER A 178 -15.29 11.73 -8.56
C SER A 178 -14.49 12.72 -7.73
N LYS A 179 -15.04 13.90 -7.41
CA LYS A 179 -14.32 14.97 -6.72
C LYS A 179 -13.75 14.50 -5.39
N LYS A 180 -14.55 13.83 -4.56
CA LYS A 180 -14.10 13.33 -3.25
C LYS A 180 -12.89 12.38 -3.36
N VAL A 181 -12.91 11.48 -4.34
CA VAL A 181 -11.80 10.55 -4.58
C VAL A 181 -10.56 11.30 -5.07
N ALA A 182 -10.73 12.26 -5.99
CA ALA A 182 -9.62 13.08 -6.48
C ALA A 182 -8.96 13.90 -5.37
N ASP A 183 -9.77 14.54 -4.52
CA ASP A 183 -9.29 15.33 -3.38
C ASP A 183 -8.52 14.43 -2.38
N GLU A 184 -9.02 13.22 -2.11
CA GLU A 184 -8.36 12.25 -1.23
C GLU A 184 -7.04 11.76 -1.81
N ILE A 185 -6.98 11.44 -3.11
CA ILE A 185 -5.74 11.05 -3.78
C ILE A 185 -4.69 12.14 -3.64
N THR A 186 -5.05 13.40 -3.90
CA THR A 186 -4.14 14.54 -3.75
C THR A 186 -3.63 14.66 -2.32
N ALA A 187 -4.52 14.56 -1.34
CA ALA A 187 -4.14 14.64 0.08
C ALA A 187 -3.18 13.51 0.49
N LEU A 188 -3.38 12.29 -0.01
CA LEU A 188 -2.47 11.16 0.26
C LEU A 188 -1.12 11.36 -0.44
N GLU A 189 -1.10 11.84 -1.69
CA GLU A 189 0.15 12.14 -2.42
C GLU A 189 0.97 13.20 -1.66
N ASP A 190 0.37 14.35 -1.34
CA ASP A 190 1.03 15.44 -0.63
C ASP A 190 1.57 15.01 0.74
N LYS A 191 0.74 14.32 1.52
CA LYS A 191 1.14 13.82 2.85
C LYS A 191 2.30 12.83 2.75
N SER A 192 2.28 11.92 1.78
CA SER A 192 3.35 10.95 1.60
C SER A 192 4.69 11.60 1.24
N GLU A 193 4.67 12.68 0.48
CA GLU A 193 5.88 13.42 0.13
C GLU A 193 6.49 14.15 1.33
N VAL A 194 5.65 14.66 2.23
CA VAL A 194 6.11 15.26 3.48
C VAL A 194 6.75 14.20 4.37
N LEU A 195 6.06 13.08 4.59
CA LEU A 195 6.56 11.98 5.44
C LEU A 195 7.87 11.41 4.90
N LEU A 196 7.96 11.19 3.57
CA LEU A 196 9.19 10.67 2.98
C LEU A 196 10.36 11.62 3.21
N ARG A 197 10.20 12.93 2.99
CA ARG A 197 11.25 13.92 3.26
C ARG A 197 11.70 13.91 4.72
N GLU A 198 10.76 13.81 5.67
CA GLU A 198 11.11 13.72 7.10
C GLU A 198 11.91 12.45 7.42
N ILE A 199 11.58 11.32 6.78
CA ILE A 199 12.32 10.06 6.93
C ILE A 199 13.71 10.18 6.29
N GLU A 200 13.82 10.78 5.10
CA GLU A 200 15.09 11.04 4.41
C GLU A 200 16.02 11.90 5.25
N GLU A 201 15.53 13.00 5.82
CA GLU A 201 16.34 13.89 6.68
C GLU A 201 16.97 13.14 7.86
N VAL A 202 16.16 12.34 8.56
CA VAL A 202 16.65 11.50 9.68
C VAL A 202 17.64 10.45 9.18
N SER A 203 17.33 9.80 8.06
CA SER A 203 18.13 8.70 7.53
C SER A 203 19.47 9.18 7.01
N TYR A 204 19.52 10.22 6.18
CA TYR A 204 20.78 10.75 5.64
C TYR A 204 21.68 11.34 6.72
N LYS A 205 21.12 11.94 7.77
CA LYS A 205 21.90 12.35 8.93
C LYS A 205 22.61 11.14 9.56
N LYS A 206 21.89 10.05 9.81
CA LYS A 206 22.47 8.82 10.42
C LYS A 206 23.46 8.12 9.50
N ILE A 207 23.23 8.10 8.18
CA ILE A 207 24.17 7.57 7.19
C ILE A 207 25.47 8.36 7.21
N GLY A 208 25.41 9.69 7.38
CA GLY A 208 26.61 10.53 7.51
C GLY A 208 27.39 10.32 8.82
N GLU A 209 26.87 9.59 9.78
CA GLU A 209 27.53 9.23 11.06
C GLU A 209 28.25 7.86 10.99
N VAL A 210 28.14 7.10 9.89
CA VAL A 210 28.83 5.83 9.66
C VAL A 210 30.23 6.08 9.10
#